data_166efc7ff552bbf0ff4f8c68c8f7a6e9
#
_entry.id   166efc7ff552bbf0ff4f8c68c8f7a6e9
#
_cell.length_a   1.000
_cell.length_b   1.000
_cell.length_c   1.000
_cell.angle_alpha   90.00
_cell.angle_beta   90.00
_cell.angle_gamma   90.00
#
_symmetry.space_group_name_H-M   'P 1'
#
loop_
_entity.id
_entity.type
_entity.pdbx_description
1 polymer ?
#
loop_
_entity_poly.entity_id
_entity_poly.type
_entity_poly.pdbx_seq_one_letter_code
_entity_poly.pdbx_strand_id
1 'polypeptide(L)'
;MCKSIHTNLILDDVNLELHSGAIYGFIGQNGTGKTMLFRIMAGLVRPSEGWVKYYIGDNERNIGEVSKGVMIENAELYPELSAFENLDCLASINKKISKREIKEILYRLGFDPKDHKKYSKYSLGMRHRLVFAQAVMEKPDVILLDEPTNALDEEGVNLVRNMIKEEKDRGAIICVSSHNKEDISILCDEIFSIYDYKVTKI
;
A
#
# COMPACT_ATOMS: atom_id res chain seq x y z
N MET A 1 -15.67 -7.75 -12.12
CA MET A 1 -16.01 -7.29 -10.76
C MET A 1 -16.60 -5.89 -10.85
N CYS A 2 -17.76 -5.65 -10.19
CA CYS A 2 -18.39 -4.33 -10.16
C CYS A 2 -18.54 -3.81 -8.74
N LYS A 3 -18.60 -2.49 -8.56
CA LYS A 3 -18.85 -1.84 -7.28
C LYS A 3 -19.79 -0.65 -7.42
N SER A 4 -20.91 -0.71 -6.69
CA SER A 4 -21.83 0.40 -6.52
C SER A 4 -22.01 0.72 -5.03
N ILE A 5 -22.30 1.99 -4.73
CA ILE A 5 -22.73 2.46 -3.40
C ILE A 5 -24.09 3.11 -3.57
N HIS A 6 -25.12 2.50 -2.99
CA HIS A 6 -26.52 2.81 -3.28
C HIS A 6 -26.78 2.69 -4.80
N THR A 7 -27.16 3.78 -5.45
CA THR A 7 -27.40 3.86 -6.89
C THR A 7 -26.20 4.33 -7.71
N ASN A 8 -25.11 4.72 -7.06
CA ASN A 8 -23.94 5.28 -7.73
C ASN A 8 -22.95 4.17 -8.11
N LEU A 9 -22.71 4.00 -9.38
CA LEU A 9 -21.67 3.12 -9.91
C LEU A 9 -20.28 3.74 -9.62
N ILE A 10 -19.35 2.94 -9.13
CA ILE A 10 -17.97 3.34 -8.81
C ILE A 10 -16.97 2.62 -9.70
N LEU A 11 -17.18 1.31 -9.89
CA LEU A 11 -16.34 0.47 -10.74
C LEU A 11 -17.25 -0.47 -11.53
N ASP A 12 -16.98 -0.61 -12.83
CA ASP A 12 -17.74 -1.42 -13.77
C ASP A 12 -16.85 -2.38 -14.53
N ASP A 13 -17.26 -3.63 -14.59
CA ASP A 13 -16.61 -4.72 -15.32
C ASP A 13 -15.07 -4.76 -15.17
N VAL A 14 -14.58 -4.56 -13.96
CA VAL A 14 -13.14 -4.61 -13.68
C VAL A 14 -12.64 -6.04 -13.75
N ASN A 15 -11.70 -6.29 -14.68
CA ASN A 15 -11.02 -7.55 -14.87
C ASN A 15 -9.51 -7.30 -14.82
N LEU A 16 -8.86 -7.76 -13.74
CA LEU A 16 -7.42 -7.60 -13.50
C LEU A 16 -6.81 -8.95 -13.15
N GLU A 17 -5.66 -9.20 -13.73
CA GLU A 17 -4.79 -10.31 -13.36
C GLU A 17 -3.43 -9.74 -13.00
N LEU A 18 -3.02 -9.91 -11.73
CA LEU A 18 -1.79 -9.36 -11.17
C LEU A 18 -0.92 -10.50 -10.68
N HIS A 19 0.36 -10.46 -11.05
CA HIS A 19 1.33 -11.51 -10.76
C HIS A 19 2.33 -11.06 -9.69
N SER A 20 2.88 -12.01 -8.94
CA SER A 20 3.94 -11.77 -7.96
C SER A 20 5.21 -11.25 -8.63
N GLY A 21 5.97 -10.41 -7.91
CA GLY A 21 7.22 -9.82 -8.40
C GLY A 21 7.02 -8.70 -9.43
N ALA A 22 5.87 -8.02 -9.41
CA ALA A 22 5.60 -6.89 -10.28
C ALA A 22 4.94 -5.72 -9.54
N ILE A 23 5.18 -4.51 -10.04
CA ILE A 23 4.60 -3.27 -9.56
C ILE A 23 3.59 -2.76 -10.57
N TYR A 24 2.35 -2.60 -10.14
CA TYR A 24 1.22 -2.15 -10.94
C TYR A 24 0.84 -0.73 -10.57
N GLY A 25 0.95 0.19 -11.53
CA GLY A 25 0.55 1.58 -11.38
C GLY A 25 -0.93 1.80 -11.71
N PHE A 26 -1.64 2.51 -10.85
CA PHE A 26 -3.04 2.89 -11.08
C PHE A 26 -3.15 4.40 -11.16
N ILE A 27 -3.50 4.91 -12.35
CA ILE A 27 -3.67 6.35 -12.60
C ILE A 27 -5.12 6.70 -12.89
N GLY A 28 -5.49 7.92 -12.59
CA GLY A 28 -6.84 8.45 -12.82
C GLY A 28 -7.07 9.72 -12.01
N GLN A 29 -8.06 10.49 -12.36
CA GLN A 29 -8.44 11.70 -11.62
C GLN A 29 -8.94 11.37 -10.20
N ASN A 30 -9.04 12.38 -9.34
CA ASN A 30 -9.66 12.19 -8.03
C ASN A 30 -11.13 11.78 -8.19
N GLY A 31 -11.56 10.83 -7.36
CA GLY A 31 -12.92 10.32 -7.39
C GLY A 31 -13.22 9.25 -8.46
N THR A 32 -12.24 8.82 -9.27
CA THR A 32 -12.46 7.78 -10.30
C THR A 32 -12.57 6.35 -9.73
N GLY A 33 -12.34 6.14 -8.43
CA GLY A 33 -12.48 4.84 -7.79
C GLY A 33 -11.16 4.14 -7.46
N LYS A 34 -9.98 4.78 -7.62
CA LYS A 34 -8.66 4.20 -7.25
C LYS A 34 -8.66 3.64 -5.83
N THR A 35 -8.97 4.48 -4.87
CA THR A 35 -9.03 4.08 -3.45
C THR A 35 -10.08 3.00 -3.18
N MET A 36 -11.23 3.05 -3.88
CA MET A 36 -12.24 2.00 -3.76
C MET A 36 -11.74 0.66 -4.29
N LEU A 37 -11.04 0.66 -5.42
CA LEU A 37 -10.39 -0.55 -5.96
C LEU A 37 -9.40 -1.13 -4.94
N PHE A 38 -8.54 -0.30 -4.37
CA PHE A 38 -7.57 -0.75 -3.36
C PHE A 38 -8.25 -1.26 -2.08
N ARG A 39 -9.32 -0.63 -1.63
CA ARG A 39 -10.11 -1.13 -0.49
C ARG A 39 -10.74 -2.50 -0.78
N ILE A 40 -11.20 -2.73 -2.00
CA ILE A 40 -11.74 -4.04 -2.40
C ILE A 40 -10.61 -5.07 -2.45
N MET A 41 -9.46 -4.74 -3.04
CA MET A 41 -8.30 -5.61 -3.09
C MET A 41 -7.74 -5.91 -1.68
N ALA A 42 -7.79 -4.94 -0.77
CA ALA A 42 -7.43 -5.16 0.64
C ALA A 42 -8.41 -6.08 1.39
N GLY A 43 -9.62 -6.27 0.88
CA GLY A 43 -10.69 -6.98 1.58
C GLY A 43 -11.45 -6.12 2.60
N LEU A 44 -11.21 -4.81 2.61
CA LEU A 44 -11.89 -3.87 3.49
C LEU A 44 -13.32 -3.58 3.03
N VAL A 45 -13.59 -3.72 1.74
CA VAL A 45 -14.90 -3.53 1.13
C VAL A 45 -15.19 -4.72 0.21
N ARG A 46 -16.40 -5.24 0.26
CA ARG A 46 -16.84 -6.29 -0.68
C ARG A 46 -17.27 -5.66 -2.02
N PRO A 47 -16.93 -6.27 -3.16
CA PRO A 47 -17.53 -5.87 -4.43
C PRO A 47 -19.06 -6.08 -4.40
N SER A 48 -19.80 -5.36 -5.23
CA SER A 48 -21.25 -5.58 -5.40
C SER A 48 -21.51 -6.83 -6.22
N GLU A 49 -20.65 -7.09 -7.21
CA GLU A 49 -20.68 -8.29 -8.06
C GLU A 49 -19.26 -8.76 -8.38
N GLY A 50 -19.10 -10.07 -8.53
CA GLY A 50 -17.81 -10.68 -8.79
C GLY A 50 -17.01 -10.93 -7.50
N TRP A 51 -15.72 -11.14 -7.66
CA TRP A 51 -14.84 -11.60 -6.59
C TRP A 51 -13.40 -11.07 -6.78
N VAL A 52 -12.61 -11.20 -5.71
CA VAL A 52 -11.16 -11.00 -5.71
C VAL A 52 -10.51 -12.26 -5.14
N LYS A 53 -9.56 -12.80 -5.89
CA LYS A 53 -8.72 -13.93 -5.49
C LYS A 53 -7.26 -13.60 -5.75
N TYR A 54 -6.37 -14.30 -5.08
CA TYR A 54 -4.93 -14.16 -5.25
C TYR A 54 -4.30 -15.50 -5.62
N TYR A 55 -3.28 -15.46 -6.43
CA TYR A 55 -2.45 -16.63 -6.74
C TYR A 55 -1.06 -16.41 -6.17
N ILE A 56 -0.67 -17.24 -5.21
CA ILE A 56 0.66 -17.24 -4.62
C ILE A 56 1.38 -18.50 -5.12
N GLY A 57 2.28 -18.30 -6.08
CA GLY A 57 2.73 -19.41 -6.93
C GLY A 57 1.54 -20.00 -7.69
N ASP A 58 1.43 -21.33 -7.72
CA ASP A 58 0.33 -22.04 -8.40
C ASP A 58 -0.93 -22.22 -7.52
N ASN A 59 -0.92 -21.68 -6.29
CA ASN A 59 -2.02 -21.88 -5.35
C ASN A 59 -3.00 -20.70 -5.34
N GLU A 60 -4.27 -20.97 -5.66
CA GLU A 60 -5.35 -20.03 -5.45
C GLU A 60 -5.58 -19.79 -3.95
N ARG A 61 -5.70 -18.55 -3.55
CA ARG A 61 -5.95 -18.08 -2.18
C ARG A 61 -7.14 -17.14 -2.15
N ASN A 62 -8.00 -17.31 -1.17
CA ASN A 62 -9.05 -16.35 -0.90
C ASN A 62 -8.44 -15.04 -0.33
N ILE A 63 -9.19 -13.95 -0.49
CA ILE A 63 -8.76 -12.62 -0.04
C ILE A 63 -8.39 -12.57 1.45
N GLY A 64 -9.01 -13.39 2.31
CA GLY A 64 -8.71 -13.47 3.75
C GLY A 64 -7.44 -14.25 4.10
N GLU A 65 -6.93 -15.07 3.18
CA GLU A 65 -5.79 -15.97 3.42
C GLU A 65 -4.44 -15.36 3.04
N VAL A 66 -4.47 -14.22 2.35
CA VAL A 66 -3.27 -13.53 1.85
C VAL A 66 -2.89 -12.40 2.78
N SER A 67 -1.61 -12.32 3.13
CA SER A 67 -1.09 -11.22 3.92
C SER A 67 -1.03 -9.94 3.10
N LYS A 68 -1.48 -8.83 3.68
CA LYS A 68 -1.57 -7.54 2.99
C LYS A 68 -0.94 -6.43 3.81
N GLY A 69 -0.12 -5.62 3.14
CA GLY A 69 0.32 -4.34 3.62
C GLY A 69 -0.48 -3.23 2.95
N VAL A 70 -1.06 -2.35 3.74
CA VAL A 70 -2.02 -1.38 3.21
C VAL A 70 -1.68 0.02 3.71
N MET A 71 -1.47 0.92 2.75
CA MET A 71 -1.37 2.36 2.96
C MET A 71 -2.41 3.02 2.06
N ILE A 72 -3.60 3.31 2.59
CA ILE A 72 -4.74 3.87 1.85
C ILE A 72 -5.25 5.09 2.59
N GLU A 73 -5.39 6.20 1.87
CA GLU A 73 -5.92 7.48 2.37
C GLU A 73 -5.21 7.97 3.66
N ASN A 74 -5.93 8.69 4.50
CA ASN A 74 -5.42 9.28 5.74
C ASN A 74 -5.20 8.23 6.84
N ALA A 75 -4.40 7.18 6.54
CA ALA A 75 -4.04 6.21 7.55
C ALA A 75 -3.26 6.93 8.67
N GLU A 76 -3.80 6.89 9.88
CA GLU A 76 -3.18 7.48 11.06
C GLU A 76 -2.77 6.39 12.04
N LEU A 77 -1.65 6.63 12.70
CA LEU A 77 -1.15 5.79 13.77
C LEU A 77 -1.48 6.41 15.13
N TYR A 78 -1.13 5.75 16.21
CA TYR A 78 -1.44 6.22 17.56
C TYR A 78 -0.67 7.51 17.88
N PRO A 79 -1.36 8.65 18.10
CA PRO A 79 -0.73 9.96 18.22
C PRO A 79 0.19 10.09 19.44
N GLU A 80 -0.07 9.31 20.48
CA GLU A 80 0.66 9.35 21.76
C GLU A 80 1.89 8.44 21.81
N LEU A 81 2.08 7.59 20.79
CA LEU A 81 3.20 6.68 20.69
C LEU A 81 4.31 7.24 19.80
N SER A 82 5.56 6.85 20.06
CA SER A 82 6.70 7.09 19.18
C SER A 82 6.64 6.23 17.92
N ALA A 83 7.58 6.40 16.97
CA ALA A 83 7.67 5.55 15.78
C ALA A 83 7.84 4.06 16.15
N PHE A 84 8.78 3.78 17.04
CA PHE A 84 9.04 2.42 17.47
C PHE A 84 7.83 1.79 18.18
N GLU A 85 7.24 2.51 19.13
CA GLU A 85 6.09 2.03 19.91
C GLU A 85 4.87 1.76 19.01
N ASN A 86 4.62 2.60 18.00
CA ASN A 86 3.57 2.36 17.03
C ASN A 86 3.76 1.04 16.27
N LEU A 87 4.95 0.83 15.71
CA LEU A 87 5.23 -0.39 14.95
C LEU A 87 5.29 -1.63 15.85
N ASP A 88 5.85 -1.55 17.05
CA ASP A 88 5.89 -2.66 18.04
C ASP A 88 4.48 -3.06 18.47
N CYS A 89 3.59 -2.08 18.71
CA CYS A 89 2.20 -2.32 19.02
C CYS A 89 1.49 -3.11 17.91
N LEU A 90 1.62 -2.67 16.65
CA LEU A 90 1.01 -3.33 15.50
C LEU A 90 1.63 -4.71 15.24
N ALA A 91 2.95 -4.85 15.33
CA ALA A 91 3.65 -6.12 15.17
C ALA A 91 3.25 -7.16 16.23
N SER A 92 2.84 -6.70 17.42
CA SER A 92 2.39 -7.59 18.51
C SER A 92 1.11 -8.37 18.17
N ILE A 93 0.32 -7.91 17.19
CA ILE A 93 -0.93 -8.55 16.75
C ILE A 93 -0.62 -9.87 16.04
N ASN A 94 0.25 -9.81 15.02
CA ASN A 94 0.58 -10.98 14.20
C ASN A 94 1.83 -11.72 14.67
N LYS A 95 2.71 -11.06 15.40
CA LYS A 95 3.97 -11.59 15.94
C LYS A 95 4.89 -12.18 14.86
N LYS A 96 4.88 -11.58 13.67
CA LYS A 96 5.66 -12.04 12.51
C LYS A 96 7.08 -11.48 12.46
N ILE A 97 7.32 -10.34 13.11
CA ILE A 97 8.61 -9.66 13.10
C ILE A 97 9.10 -9.36 14.52
N SER A 98 10.41 -9.31 14.65
CA SER A 98 11.09 -8.99 15.91
C SER A 98 11.28 -7.49 16.10
N LYS A 99 11.53 -7.09 17.36
CA LYS A 99 11.91 -5.70 17.69
C LYS A 99 13.18 -5.23 16.96
N ARG A 100 14.07 -6.15 16.60
CA ARG A 100 15.28 -5.84 15.82
C ARG A 100 14.89 -5.44 14.40
N GLU A 101 14.04 -6.19 13.73
CA GLU A 101 13.57 -5.88 12.37
C GLU A 101 12.77 -4.57 12.33
N ILE A 102 11.97 -4.28 13.36
CA ILE A 102 11.29 -2.98 13.49
C ILE A 102 12.32 -1.83 13.54
N LYS A 103 13.39 -1.98 14.31
CA LYS A 103 14.46 -0.96 14.37
C LYS A 103 15.16 -0.79 13.01
N GLU A 104 15.44 -1.90 12.33
CA GLU A 104 16.09 -1.89 11.02
C GLU A 104 15.26 -1.12 9.98
N ILE A 105 13.94 -1.38 9.91
CA ILE A 105 13.07 -0.66 8.96
C ILE A 105 12.94 0.83 9.31
N LEU A 106 12.89 1.18 10.59
CA LEU A 106 12.87 2.57 11.03
C LEU A 106 14.14 3.31 10.61
N TYR A 107 15.32 2.74 10.85
CA TYR A 107 16.58 3.32 10.39
C TYR A 107 16.61 3.54 8.88
N ARG A 108 16.14 2.58 8.11
CA ARG A 108 16.09 2.67 6.65
C ARG A 108 15.16 3.78 6.15
N LEU A 109 14.17 4.14 6.92
CA LEU A 109 13.22 5.24 6.60
C LEU A 109 13.59 6.56 7.29
N GLY A 110 14.81 6.67 7.82
CA GLY A 110 15.34 7.91 8.40
C GLY A 110 14.78 8.25 9.78
N PHE A 111 14.34 7.22 10.55
CA PHE A 111 13.96 7.39 11.96
C PHE A 111 15.05 6.88 12.87
N ASP A 112 15.26 7.57 14.00
CA ASP A 112 15.98 6.98 15.13
C ASP A 112 15.01 6.15 15.98
N PRO A 113 15.19 4.82 16.08
CA PRO A 113 14.31 3.98 16.90
C PRO A 113 14.35 4.27 18.41
N LYS A 114 15.33 5.06 18.85
CA LYS A 114 15.46 5.51 20.25
C LYS A 114 14.79 6.85 20.49
N ASP A 115 14.33 7.53 19.46
CA ASP A 115 13.62 8.80 19.61
C ASP A 115 12.22 8.54 20.20
N HIS A 116 11.95 9.17 21.35
CA HIS A 116 10.66 9.11 22.03
C HIS A 116 9.69 10.20 21.59
N LYS A 117 10.01 10.94 20.51
CA LYS A 117 9.12 11.95 19.95
C LYS A 117 7.81 11.28 19.53
N LYS A 118 6.69 11.84 19.97
CA LYS A 118 5.35 11.31 19.69
C LYS A 118 4.94 11.55 18.26
N TYR A 119 4.18 10.60 17.67
CA TYR A 119 3.65 10.70 16.32
C TYR A 119 2.86 11.98 16.06
N SER A 120 2.10 12.45 17.06
CA SER A 120 1.38 13.73 16.98
C SER A 120 2.26 14.93 16.64
N LYS A 121 3.56 14.86 16.94
CA LYS A 121 4.55 15.93 16.67
C LYS A 121 5.34 15.73 15.36
N TYR A 122 5.02 14.70 14.57
CA TYR A 122 5.72 14.43 13.32
C TYR A 122 5.25 15.38 12.22
N SER A 123 6.17 15.73 11.31
CA SER A 123 5.82 16.38 10.04
C SER A 123 4.97 15.44 9.19
N LEU A 124 4.28 15.98 8.20
CA LEU A 124 3.47 15.19 7.28
C LEU A 124 4.31 14.09 6.59
N GLY A 125 5.50 14.44 6.08
CA GLY A 125 6.41 13.48 5.47
C GLY A 125 6.89 12.39 6.44
N MET A 126 7.17 12.71 7.72
CA MET A 126 7.49 11.70 8.73
C MET A 126 6.29 10.77 8.96
N ARG A 127 5.07 11.30 9.05
CA ARG A 127 3.86 10.49 9.21
C ARG A 127 3.69 9.53 8.04
N HIS A 128 3.82 10.01 6.80
CA HIS A 128 3.74 9.20 5.58
C HIS A 128 4.77 8.07 5.58
N ARG A 129 6.04 8.37 5.87
CA ARG A 129 7.09 7.33 5.95
C ARG A 129 6.81 6.29 7.03
N LEU A 130 6.24 6.66 8.17
CA LEU A 130 5.91 5.70 9.22
C LEU A 130 4.70 4.82 8.85
N VAL A 131 3.69 5.37 8.20
CA VAL A 131 2.55 4.59 7.65
C VAL A 131 3.02 3.63 6.57
N PHE A 132 3.95 4.07 5.69
CA PHE A 132 4.59 3.19 4.73
C PHE A 132 5.36 2.05 5.43
N ALA A 133 6.14 2.36 6.50
CA ALA A 133 6.83 1.33 7.28
C ALA A 133 5.87 0.26 7.81
N GLN A 134 4.73 0.67 8.34
CA GLN A 134 3.68 -0.23 8.82
C GLN A 134 3.15 -1.15 7.71
N ALA A 135 2.99 -0.62 6.50
CA ALA A 135 2.46 -1.39 5.39
C ALA A 135 3.43 -2.51 4.92
N VAL A 136 4.75 -2.29 5.01
CA VAL A 136 5.75 -3.24 4.47
C VAL A 136 6.48 -4.06 5.54
N MET A 137 6.40 -3.68 6.83
CA MET A 137 7.24 -4.25 7.88
C MET A 137 7.12 -5.76 8.08
N GLU A 138 5.94 -6.35 7.84
CA GLU A 138 5.69 -7.79 8.00
C GLU A 138 5.94 -8.60 6.70
N LYS A 139 6.53 -7.96 5.67
CA LYS A 139 6.80 -8.57 4.37
C LYS A 139 5.56 -9.25 3.76
N PRO A 140 4.46 -8.53 3.57
CA PRO A 140 3.23 -9.12 3.08
C PRO A 140 3.33 -9.57 1.63
N ASP A 141 2.43 -10.49 1.23
CA ASP A 141 2.36 -11.01 -0.15
C ASP A 141 1.83 -9.96 -1.13
N VAL A 142 0.92 -9.10 -0.65
CA VAL A 142 0.30 -8.02 -1.43
C VAL A 142 0.50 -6.69 -0.72
N ILE A 143 0.94 -5.68 -1.43
CA ILE A 143 1.19 -4.32 -0.93
C ILE A 143 0.36 -3.33 -1.74
N LEU A 144 -0.50 -2.58 -1.07
CA LEU A 144 -1.41 -1.60 -1.66
C LEU A 144 -1.07 -0.20 -1.13
N LEU A 145 -0.54 0.65 -1.99
CA LEU A 145 0.00 1.96 -1.63
C LEU A 145 -0.73 3.07 -2.40
N ASP A 146 -1.53 3.85 -1.68
CA ASP A 146 -2.21 5.02 -2.24
C ASP A 146 -1.37 6.27 -1.97
N GLU A 147 -0.79 6.87 -3.03
CA GLU A 147 0.08 8.05 -2.99
C GLU A 147 1.29 7.92 -2.01
N PRO A 148 2.13 6.87 -2.10
CA PRO A 148 3.14 6.56 -1.08
C PRO A 148 4.26 7.60 -0.96
N THR A 149 4.48 8.41 -1.98
CA THR A 149 5.54 9.44 -2.02
C THR A 149 4.99 10.85 -1.78
N ASN A 150 3.69 11.00 -1.61
CA ASN A 150 3.07 12.31 -1.40
C ASN A 150 3.61 12.96 -0.12
N ALA A 151 3.87 14.27 -0.18
CA ALA A 151 4.39 15.08 0.93
C ALA A 151 5.80 14.68 1.43
N LEU A 152 6.54 13.86 0.69
CA LEU A 152 7.94 13.54 0.98
C LEU A 152 8.88 14.52 0.28
N ASP A 153 10.02 14.77 0.91
CA ASP A 153 11.18 15.37 0.28
C ASP A 153 11.89 14.37 -0.65
N GLU A 154 12.84 14.82 -1.44
CA GLU A 154 13.56 14.00 -2.41
C GLU A 154 14.23 12.78 -1.76
N GLU A 155 14.83 12.95 -0.58
CA GLU A 155 15.44 11.86 0.18
C GLU A 155 14.39 10.82 0.59
N GLY A 156 13.26 11.26 1.16
CA GLY A 156 12.15 10.39 1.54
C GLY A 156 11.53 9.64 0.36
N VAL A 157 11.39 10.30 -0.80
CA VAL A 157 10.93 9.68 -2.04
C VAL A 157 11.87 8.55 -2.44
N ASN A 158 13.18 8.79 -2.45
CA ASN A 158 14.18 7.79 -2.82
C ASN A 158 14.19 6.59 -1.86
N LEU A 159 14.07 6.82 -0.55
CA LEU A 159 13.97 5.74 0.45
C LEU A 159 12.75 4.85 0.19
N VAL A 160 11.58 5.45 -0.02
CA VAL A 160 10.33 4.71 -0.29
C VAL A 160 10.41 3.95 -1.62
N ARG A 161 10.87 4.60 -2.71
CA ARG A 161 11.03 3.94 -4.03
C ARG A 161 11.96 2.72 -3.96
N ASN A 162 13.08 2.83 -3.23
CA ASN A 162 14.03 1.71 -3.08
C ASN A 162 13.39 0.54 -2.32
N MET A 163 12.68 0.81 -1.24
CA MET A 163 11.99 -0.23 -0.48
C MET A 163 10.87 -0.89 -1.28
N ILE A 164 10.13 -0.15 -2.09
CA ILE A 164 9.12 -0.72 -3.01
C ILE A 164 9.78 -1.69 -4.01
N LYS A 165 10.94 -1.33 -4.57
CA LYS A 165 11.68 -2.21 -5.49
C LYS A 165 12.18 -3.48 -4.80
N GLU A 166 12.67 -3.39 -3.58
CA GLU A 166 13.10 -4.57 -2.80
C GLU A 166 11.92 -5.50 -2.50
N GLU A 167 10.74 -4.96 -2.19
CA GLU A 167 9.55 -5.77 -1.98
C GLU A 167 9.09 -6.47 -3.28
N LYS A 168 9.23 -5.81 -4.45
CA LYS A 168 9.07 -6.44 -5.76
C LYS A 168 10.04 -7.59 -5.95
N ASP A 169 11.33 -7.36 -5.70
CA ASP A 169 12.39 -8.37 -5.88
C ASP A 169 12.19 -9.58 -4.94
N ARG A 170 11.56 -9.36 -3.78
CA ARG A 170 11.13 -10.42 -2.86
C ARG A 170 9.96 -11.25 -3.43
N GLY A 171 9.27 -10.75 -4.43
CA GLY A 171 8.14 -11.42 -5.06
C GLY A 171 6.77 -10.94 -4.61
N ALA A 172 6.64 -9.81 -3.92
CA ALA A 172 5.35 -9.25 -3.57
C ALA A 172 4.57 -8.78 -4.82
N ILE A 173 3.25 -8.82 -4.76
CA ILE A 173 2.36 -8.09 -5.68
C ILE A 173 2.22 -6.68 -5.13
N ILE A 174 2.62 -5.67 -5.90
CA ILE A 174 2.59 -4.29 -5.45
C ILE A 174 1.67 -3.46 -6.34
N CYS A 175 0.72 -2.77 -5.73
CA CYS A 175 -0.15 -1.83 -6.41
C CYS A 175 0.11 -0.42 -5.86
N VAL A 176 0.42 0.51 -6.75
CA VAL A 176 0.70 1.91 -6.40
C VAL A 176 -0.28 2.80 -7.15
N SER A 177 -0.99 3.65 -6.45
CA SER A 177 -1.63 4.80 -7.08
C SER A 177 -0.76 6.03 -6.91
N SER A 178 -0.60 6.82 -7.96
CA SER A 178 0.08 8.10 -7.86
C SER A 178 -0.39 9.09 -8.92
N HIS A 179 -0.44 10.36 -8.53
CA HIS A 179 -0.59 11.49 -9.45
C HIS A 179 0.76 11.95 -10.02
N ASN A 180 1.86 11.54 -9.41
CA ASN A 180 3.19 11.84 -9.89
C ASN A 180 3.57 10.89 -11.03
N LYS A 181 3.65 11.44 -12.26
CA LYS A 181 4.01 10.66 -13.45
C LYS A 181 5.41 10.06 -13.36
N GLU A 182 6.32 10.72 -12.64
CA GLU A 182 7.67 10.23 -12.45
C GLU A 182 7.68 8.95 -11.61
N ASP A 183 6.92 8.88 -10.51
CA ASP A 183 6.80 7.67 -9.69
C ASP A 183 6.28 6.49 -10.52
N ILE A 184 5.23 6.74 -11.29
CA ILE A 184 4.64 5.71 -12.16
C ILE A 184 5.67 5.20 -13.19
N SER A 185 6.42 6.11 -13.83
CA SER A 185 7.41 5.74 -14.84
C SER A 185 8.64 5.02 -14.29
N ILE A 186 9.06 5.34 -13.04
CA ILE A 186 10.25 4.76 -12.41
C ILE A 186 9.96 3.42 -11.72
N LEU A 187 8.75 3.27 -11.17
CA LEU A 187 8.41 2.14 -10.32
C LEU A 187 7.64 1.04 -11.05
N CYS A 188 6.69 1.41 -11.92
CA CYS A 188 5.67 0.47 -12.37
C CYS A 188 6.11 -0.32 -13.59
N ASP A 189 5.88 -1.63 -13.55
CA ASP A 189 6.09 -2.55 -14.69
C ASP A 189 4.91 -2.48 -15.65
N GLU A 190 3.71 -2.29 -15.13
CA GLU A 190 2.47 -2.16 -15.88
C GLU A 190 1.61 -1.03 -15.30
N ILE A 191 0.88 -0.36 -16.17
CA ILE A 191 0.07 0.80 -15.79
C ILE A 191 -1.38 0.56 -16.21
N PHE A 192 -2.29 0.87 -15.28
CA PHE A 192 -3.73 0.84 -15.48
C PHE A 192 -4.32 2.24 -15.32
N SER A 193 -5.16 2.62 -16.25
CA SER A 193 -5.95 3.85 -16.18
C SER A 193 -7.35 3.54 -15.62
N ILE A 194 -7.80 4.35 -14.67
CA ILE A 194 -9.17 4.30 -14.17
C ILE A 194 -9.91 5.53 -14.68
N TYR A 195 -10.82 5.28 -15.61
CA TYR A 195 -11.62 6.30 -16.26
C TYR A 195 -13.01 5.75 -16.58
N ASP A 196 -14.04 6.57 -16.40
CA ASP A 196 -15.44 6.21 -16.67
C ASP A 196 -15.82 4.84 -16.06
N TYR A 197 -15.51 4.67 -14.77
CA TYR A 197 -15.77 3.47 -13.96
C TYR A 197 -14.99 2.21 -14.36
N LYS A 198 -14.21 2.24 -15.44
CA LYS A 198 -13.46 1.10 -16.00
C LYS A 198 -11.98 1.18 -15.66
N VAL A 199 -11.35 0.02 -15.59
CA VAL A 199 -9.91 -0.13 -15.40
C VAL A 199 -9.34 -0.76 -16.66
N THR A 200 -8.45 -0.05 -17.33
CA THR A 200 -7.85 -0.50 -18.59
C THR A 200 -6.33 -0.40 -18.52
N LYS A 201 -5.64 -1.42 -19.02
CA LYS A 201 -4.18 -1.41 -19.19
C LYS A 201 -3.79 -0.44 -20.31
N ILE A 202 -2.73 0.36 -20.09
CA ILE A 202 -2.20 1.33 -21.07
C ILE A 202 -0.72 1.10 -21.31
#